data_726255354d31f7071540121bfcc093f4
#
_entry.id   726255354d31f7071540121bfcc093f4
#
_cell.length_a   1.000
_cell.length_b   1.000
_cell.length_c   1.000
_cell.angle_alpha   90.00
_cell.angle_beta   90.00
_cell.angle_gamma   90.00
#
_symmetry.space_group_name_H-M   'P 1'
#
loop_
_entity.id
_entity.type
_entity.pdbx_description
1 polymer ?
#
loop_
_entity_poly.entity_id
_entity_poly.type
_entity_poly.pdbx_seq_one_letter_code
_entity_poly.pdbx_strand_id
1 'polypeptide(L)'
;MKETLAGLFTGFVFGLGLCLSGMANPAVVLGFLDFAGAWNPALIFVMAGGVVVTFIGYRLVLGRPHPLWSAAFRLPAATAIDAPLISGAVIFGIGWGLAGYCPGPALVSLASGRTEVVAFIVSMLIGMIAVKWMRARPEVSIATTPAGKSA
;
A
#
# COMPACT_ATOMS: atom_id res chain seq x y z
N MET A 1 2.95 19.72 -14.28
CA MET A 1 2.98 18.97 -15.55
C MET A 1 3.99 17.83 -15.53
N LYS A 2 5.27 18.04 -15.15
CA LYS A 2 6.30 16.98 -15.12
C LYS A 2 5.97 15.84 -14.14
N GLU A 3 5.45 16.18 -12.95
CA GLU A 3 5.06 15.21 -11.93
C GLU A 3 3.86 14.35 -12.38
N THR A 4 2.88 14.96 -13.03
CA THR A 4 1.71 14.26 -13.56
C THR A 4 2.10 13.28 -14.67
N LEU A 5 3.01 13.70 -15.57
CA LEU A 5 3.50 12.85 -16.64
C LEU A 5 4.32 11.67 -16.11
N ALA A 6 5.17 11.92 -15.10
CA ALA A 6 5.92 10.87 -14.44
C ALA A 6 5.00 9.88 -13.70
N GLY A 7 3.99 10.39 -13.00
CA GLY A 7 2.97 9.56 -12.34
C GLY A 7 2.21 8.67 -13.34
N LEU A 8 1.84 9.22 -14.49
CA LEU A 8 1.16 8.49 -15.54
C LEU A 8 2.06 7.39 -16.15
N PHE A 9 3.32 7.72 -16.41
CA PHE A 9 4.27 6.74 -16.94
C PHE A 9 4.56 5.61 -15.96
N THR A 10 4.81 5.93 -14.68
CA THR A 10 5.06 4.92 -13.66
C THR A 10 3.83 4.05 -13.40
N GLY A 11 2.63 4.65 -13.37
CA GLY A 11 1.37 3.92 -13.25
C GLY A 11 1.11 3.00 -14.44
N PHE A 12 1.43 3.43 -15.65
CA PHE A 12 1.32 2.61 -16.86
C PHE A 12 2.27 1.40 -16.82
N VAL A 13 3.55 1.61 -16.49
CA VAL A 13 4.54 0.53 -16.35
C VAL A 13 4.12 -0.46 -15.25
N PHE A 14 3.62 0.04 -14.12
CA PHE A 14 3.11 -0.79 -13.03
C PHE A 14 1.91 -1.63 -13.49
N GLY A 15 0.93 -1.01 -14.16
CA GLY A 15 -0.25 -1.69 -14.68
C GLY A 15 0.11 -2.78 -15.71
N LEU A 16 1.04 -2.50 -16.62
CA LEU A 16 1.55 -3.51 -17.55
C LEU A 16 2.20 -4.69 -16.79
N GLY A 17 3.01 -4.41 -15.77
CA GLY A 17 3.62 -5.45 -14.93
C GLY A 17 2.58 -6.35 -14.26
N LEU A 18 1.49 -5.77 -13.75
CA LEU A 18 0.38 -6.51 -13.13
C LEU A 18 -0.37 -7.38 -14.15
N CYS A 19 -0.59 -6.88 -15.37
CA CYS A 19 -1.22 -7.66 -16.43
C CYS A 19 -0.34 -8.82 -16.87
N LEU A 20 0.94 -8.58 -17.09
CA LEU A 20 1.90 -9.62 -17.54
C LEU A 20 2.14 -10.69 -16.48
N SER A 21 2.18 -10.32 -15.20
CA SER A 21 2.34 -11.26 -14.09
C SER A 21 1.08 -12.07 -13.78
N GLY A 22 -0.07 -11.74 -14.37
CA GLY A 22 -1.35 -12.36 -14.07
C GLY A 22 -1.93 -11.95 -12.71
N MET A 23 -1.31 -10.99 -11.99
CA MET A 23 -1.76 -10.54 -10.66
C MET A 23 -3.09 -9.77 -10.68
N ALA A 24 -3.59 -9.41 -11.86
CA ALA A 24 -4.94 -8.88 -12.02
C ALA A 24 -6.04 -9.93 -11.76
N ASN A 25 -5.68 -11.23 -11.74
CA ASN A 25 -6.60 -12.33 -11.47
C ASN A 25 -6.51 -12.75 -9.99
N PRO A 26 -7.60 -12.67 -9.19
CA PRO A 26 -7.60 -13.06 -7.78
C PRO A 26 -7.28 -14.54 -7.57
N ALA A 27 -7.55 -15.39 -8.55
CA ALA A 27 -7.23 -16.82 -8.45
C ALA A 27 -5.74 -17.11 -8.22
N VAL A 28 -4.84 -16.23 -8.69
CA VAL A 28 -3.40 -16.36 -8.47
C VAL A 28 -3.04 -16.11 -6.99
N VAL A 29 -3.69 -15.13 -6.37
CA VAL A 29 -3.51 -14.83 -4.94
C VAL A 29 -4.12 -15.92 -4.06
N LEU A 30 -5.35 -16.35 -4.38
CA LEU A 30 -6.01 -17.43 -3.65
C LEU A 30 -5.26 -18.75 -3.81
N GLY A 31 -4.73 -19.07 -4.99
CA GLY A 31 -3.88 -20.25 -5.21
C GLY A 31 -2.57 -20.21 -4.42
N PHE A 32 -2.04 -19.01 -4.14
CA PHE A 32 -0.89 -18.86 -3.24
C PHE A 32 -1.28 -19.12 -1.77
N LEU A 33 -2.48 -18.75 -1.35
CA LEU A 33 -2.97 -18.94 0.02
C LEU A 33 -3.47 -20.38 0.26
N ASP A 34 -3.70 -21.15 -0.78
CA ASP A 34 -4.18 -22.53 -0.71
C ASP A 34 -3.03 -23.52 -0.43
N PHE A 35 -2.49 -23.48 0.80
CA PHE A 35 -1.41 -24.37 1.22
C PHE A 35 -1.82 -25.85 1.31
N ALA A 36 -3.11 -26.15 1.39
CA ALA A 36 -3.62 -27.52 1.51
C ALA A 36 -4.02 -28.13 0.15
N GLY A 37 -4.15 -27.32 -0.90
CA GLY A 37 -4.53 -27.73 -2.25
C GLY A 37 -3.43 -27.58 -3.29
N ALA A 38 -3.76 -27.03 -4.44
CA ALA A 38 -2.84 -26.80 -5.56
C ALA A 38 -2.05 -25.48 -5.36
N TRP A 39 -1.11 -25.48 -4.42
CA TRP A 39 -0.33 -24.30 -4.08
C TRP A 39 0.46 -23.73 -5.26
N ASN A 40 0.30 -22.42 -5.50
CA ASN A 40 0.98 -21.70 -6.56
C ASN A 40 1.98 -20.67 -6.00
N PRO A 41 3.30 -20.91 -6.08
CA PRO A 41 4.33 -20.02 -5.53
C PRO A 41 4.57 -18.75 -6.35
N ALA A 42 3.87 -18.50 -7.45
CA ALA A 42 4.13 -17.37 -8.36
C ALA A 42 4.15 -16.02 -7.65
N LEU A 43 3.31 -15.83 -6.64
CA LEU A 43 3.24 -14.58 -5.87
C LEU A 43 4.55 -14.29 -5.11
N ILE A 44 5.27 -15.32 -4.62
CA ILE A 44 6.57 -15.12 -3.95
C ILE A 44 7.57 -14.44 -4.88
N PHE A 45 7.66 -14.92 -6.13
CA PHE A 45 8.61 -14.35 -7.10
C PHE A 45 8.27 -12.92 -7.47
N VAL A 46 6.98 -12.59 -7.60
CA VAL A 46 6.54 -11.22 -7.87
C VAL A 46 6.87 -10.31 -6.69
N MET A 47 6.57 -10.73 -5.46
CA MET A 47 6.88 -9.94 -4.26
C MET A 47 8.39 -9.80 -4.04
N ALA A 48 9.16 -10.88 -4.20
CA ALA A 48 10.61 -10.85 -4.08
C ALA A 48 11.24 -9.90 -5.12
N GLY A 49 10.79 -9.98 -6.37
CA GLY A 49 11.20 -9.06 -7.43
C GLY A 49 10.90 -7.59 -7.07
N GLY A 50 9.71 -7.32 -6.57
CA GLY A 50 9.32 -5.99 -6.09
C GLY A 50 10.20 -5.47 -4.97
N VAL A 51 10.52 -6.33 -3.97
CA VAL A 51 11.42 -5.98 -2.86
C VAL A 51 12.82 -5.66 -3.38
N VAL A 52 13.40 -6.49 -4.27
CA VAL A 52 14.74 -6.28 -4.83
C VAL A 52 14.81 -4.97 -5.60
N VAL A 53 13.85 -4.72 -6.51
CA VAL A 53 13.82 -3.48 -7.32
C VAL A 53 13.65 -2.26 -6.42
N THR A 54 12.75 -2.33 -5.44
CA THR A 54 12.51 -1.24 -4.50
C THR A 54 13.74 -0.98 -3.63
N PHE A 55 14.39 -2.01 -3.13
CA PHE A 55 15.61 -1.89 -2.32
C PHE A 55 16.74 -1.21 -3.10
N ILE A 56 16.99 -1.65 -4.32
CA ILE A 56 17.99 -1.02 -5.20
C ILE A 56 17.59 0.43 -5.51
N GLY A 57 16.32 0.68 -5.85
CA GLY A 57 15.82 2.00 -6.13
C GLY A 57 15.98 2.96 -4.96
N TYR A 58 15.64 2.54 -3.75
CA TYR A 58 15.84 3.36 -2.54
C TYR A 58 17.31 3.62 -2.26
N ARG A 59 18.19 2.62 -2.41
CA ARG A 59 19.65 2.83 -2.25
C ARG A 59 20.19 3.88 -3.19
N LEU A 60 19.76 3.85 -4.45
CA LEU A 60 20.21 4.78 -5.47
C LEU A 60 19.63 6.20 -5.28
N VAL A 61 18.34 6.29 -4.91
CA VAL A 61 17.67 7.58 -4.75
C VAL A 61 18.05 8.28 -3.46
N LEU A 62 18.10 7.57 -2.33
CA LEU A 62 18.48 8.17 -1.04
C LEU A 62 19.98 8.46 -0.92
N GLY A 63 20.83 7.89 -1.78
CA GLY A 63 22.24 8.27 -1.90
C GLY A 63 22.46 9.63 -2.56
N ARG A 64 21.42 10.26 -3.11
CA ARG A 64 21.49 11.60 -3.71
C ARG A 64 21.27 12.68 -2.65
N PRO A 65 21.93 13.84 -2.76
CA PRO A 65 21.76 14.95 -1.82
C PRO A 65 20.34 15.57 -1.89
N HIS A 66 19.68 15.51 -3.05
CA HIS A 66 18.35 16.08 -3.27
C HIS A 66 17.46 15.19 -4.14
N PRO A 67 16.12 15.19 -3.93
CA PRO A 67 15.17 14.60 -4.86
C PRO A 67 15.20 15.32 -6.22
N LEU A 68 14.78 14.63 -7.29
CA LEU A 68 14.79 15.20 -8.64
C LEU A 68 13.84 16.41 -8.82
N TRP A 69 12.73 16.46 -8.07
CA TRP A 69 11.66 17.44 -8.24
C TRP A 69 11.17 18.08 -6.93
N SER A 70 11.86 17.87 -5.82
CA SER A 70 11.52 18.45 -4.52
C SER A 70 12.77 18.95 -3.80
N ALA A 71 12.58 19.91 -2.89
CA ALA A 71 13.69 20.51 -2.15
C ALA A 71 14.30 19.56 -1.10
N ALA A 72 13.52 18.61 -0.58
CA ALA A 72 13.97 17.69 0.47
C ALA A 72 13.24 16.35 0.42
N PHE A 73 13.86 15.27 0.89
CA PHE A 73 13.22 14.00 1.13
C PHE A 73 12.31 14.09 2.36
N ARG A 74 11.04 13.71 2.20
CA ARG A 74 10.09 13.58 3.30
C ARG A 74 9.96 12.11 3.67
N LEU A 75 10.83 11.64 4.54
CA LEU A 75 10.78 10.27 5.04
C LEU A 75 9.92 10.19 6.29
N PRO A 76 9.11 9.13 6.46
CA PRO A 76 8.37 8.91 7.70
C PRO A 76 9.35 8.77 8.88
N ALA A 77 9.13 9.55 9.94
CA ALA A 77 9.95 9.48 11.15
C ALA A 77 9.43 8.44 12.16
N ALA A 78 8.19 7.96 11.98
CA ALA A 78 7.58 7.00 12.88
C ALA A 78 8.16 5.60 12.63
N THR A 79 8.96 5.12 13.58
CA THR A 79 9.55 3.77 13.59
C THR A 79 8.92 2.88 14.64
N ALA A 80 7.97 3.40 15.44
CA ALA A 80 7.31 2.64 16.50
C ALA A 80 6.23 1.72 15.92
N ILE A 81 6.27 0.45 16.32
CA ILE A 81 5.20 -0.51 16.04
C ILE A 81 4.16 -0.31 17.13
N ASP A 82 3.06 0.33 16.79
CA ASP A 82 1.97 0.65 17.71
C ASP A 82 0.74 -0.26 17.48
N ALA A 83 -0.19 -0.26 18.46
CA ALA A 83 -1.41 -1.06 18.37
C ALA A 83 -2.29 -0.73 17.15
N PRO A 84 -2.45 0.53 16.72
CA PRO A 84 -3.15 0.87 15.50
C PRO A 84 -2.54 0.26 14.23
N LEU A 85 -1.22 0.17 14.16
CA LEU A 85 -0.53 -0.46 13.03
C LEU A 85 -0.80 -1.96 12.99
N ILE A 86 -0.67 -2.64 14.14
CA ILE A 86 -0.90 -4.08 14.23
C ILE A 86 -2.36 -4.42 13.91
N SER A 87 -3.32 -3.71 14.51
CA SER A 87 -4.73 -3.95 14.25
C SER A 87 -5.11 -3.69 12.80
N GLY A 88 -4.56 -2.64 12.19
CA GLY A 88 -4.76 -2.34 10.77
C GLY A 88 -4.19 -3.44 9.87
N ALA A 89 -3.00 -3.96 10.17
CA ALA A 89 -2.38 -5.05 9.42
C ALA A 89 -3.20 -6.35 9.52
N VAL A 90 -3.73 -6.67 10.70
CA VAL A 90 -4.58 -7.86 10.91
C VAL A 90 -5.88 -7.75 10.12
N ILE A 91 -6.58 -6.61 10.23
CA ILE A 91 -7.83 -6.37 9.48
C ILE A 91 -7.60 -6.44 7.97
N PHE A 92 -6.52 -5.81 7.51
CA PHE A 92 -6.13 -5.87 6.10
C PHE A 92 -5.83 -7.30 5.66
N GLY A 93 -5.06 -8.07 6.46
CA GLY A 93 -4.70 -9.45 6.14
C GLY A 93 -5.91 -10.37 6.05
N ILE A 94 -6.89 -10.23 6.94
CA ILE A 94 -8.14 -10.99 6.90
C ILE A 94 -8.93 -10.63 5.63
N GLY A 95 -9.11 -9.35 5.33
CA GLY A 95 -9.82 -8.88 4.15
C GLY A 95 -9.15 -9.33 2.85
N TRP A 96 -7.82 -9.26 2.79
CA TRP A 96 -7.03 -9.72 1.65
C TRP A 96 -7.13 -11.23 1.44
N GLY A 97 -7.03 -12.02 2.53
CA GLY A 97 -7.14 -13.49 2.47
C GLY A 97 -8.51 -13.97 2.01
N LEU A 98 -9.59 -13.26 2.36
CA LEU A 98 -10.95 -13.59 1.95
C LEU A 98 -11.25 -13.16 0.51
N ALA A 99 -10.78 -11.98 0.09
CA ALA A 99 -11.10 -11.40 -1.21
C ALA A 99 -10.16 -11.86 -2.33
N GLY A 100 -8.91 -12.20 -2.01
CA GLY A 100 -7.87 -12.52 -3.00
C GLY A 100 -7.43 -11.33 -3.86
N TYR A 101 -7.94 -10.12 -3.59
CA TYR A 101 -7.58 -8.92 -4.34
C TYR A 101 -6.62 -8.02 -3.57
N CYS A 102 -5.50 -7.66 -4.20
CA CYS A 102 -4.70 -6.53 -3.73
C CYS A 102 -5.27 -5.21 -4.27
N PRO A 103 -5.15 -4.08 -3.54
CA PRO A 103 -5.67 -2.79 -4.00
C PRO A 103 -5.17 -2.33 -5.37
N GLY A 104 -3.88 -2.54 -5.68
CA GLY A 104 -3.30 -2.18 -6.98
C GLY A 104 -3.91 -2.97 -8.15
N PRO A 105 -3.81 -4.30 -8.15
CA PRO A 105 -4.48 -5.16 -9.14
C PRO A 105 -5.98 -4.92 -9.27
N ALA A 106 -6.68 -4.62 -8.18
CA ALA A 106 -8.11 -4.31 -8.24
C ALA A 106 -8.39 -3.06 -9.07
N LEU A 107 -7.57 -2.00 -8.95
CA LEU A 107 -7.70 -0.80 -9.77
C LEU A 107 -7.46 -1.08 -11.25
N VAL A 108 -6.48 -1.92 -11.60
CA VAL A 108 -6.23 -2.34 -12.98
C VAL A 108 -7.39 -3.17 -13.51
N SER A 109 -7.92 -4.09 -12.70
CA SER A 109 -9.04 -4.96 -13.05
C SER A 109 -10.37 -4.21 -13.18
N LEU A 110 -10.46 -2.97 -12.69
CA LEU A 110 -11.67 -2.14 -12.82
C LEU A 110 -12.05 -1.91 -14.29
N ALA A 111 -11.05 -1.84 -15.17
CA ALA A 111 -11.24 -1.72 -16.60
C ALA A 111 -12.03 -2.91 -17.20
N SER A 112 -12.06 -4.06 -16.53
CA SER A 112 -12.85 -5.23 -16.97
C SER A 112 -14.36 -5.10 -16.73
N GLY A 113 -14.80 -4.11 -15.96
CA GLY A 113 -16.22 -3.88 -15.63
C GLY A 113 -16.89 -4.96 -14.75
N ARG A 114 -16.12 -5.87 -14.17
CA ARG A 114 -16.67 -6.96 -13.35
C ARG A 114 -17.26 -6.43 -12.04
N THR A 115 -18.46 -6.89 -11.71
CA THR A 115 -19.19 -6.43 -10.53
C THR A 115 -18.43 -6.71 -9.22
N GLU A 116 -17.71 -7.85 -9.14
CA GLU A 116 -16.92 -8.23 -7.96
C GLU A 116 -15.81 -7.22 -7.69
N VAL A 117 -15.15 -6.73 -8.75
CA VAL A 117 -14.08 -5.74 -8.65
C VAL A 117 -14.63 -4.40 -8.18
N VAL A 118 -15.76 -3.98 -8.73
CA VAL A 118 -16.44 -2.74 -8.32
C VAL A 118 -16.84 -2.81 -6.85
N ALA A 119 -17.47 -3.91 -6.43
CA ALA A 119 -17.86 -4.12 -5.05
C ALA A 119 -16.66 -4.09 -4.09
N PHE A 120 -15.53 -4.71 -4.47
CA PHE A 120 -14.29 -4.66 -3.70
C PHE A 120 -13.77 -3.24 -3.54
N ILE A 121 -13.69 -2.46 -4.62
CA ILE A 121 -13.19 -1.09 -4.59
C ILE A 121 -14.10 -0.18 -3.76
N VAL A 122 -15.42 -0.31 -3.90
CA VAL A 122 -16.39 0.45 -3.09
C VAL A 122 -16.21 0.13 -1.61
N SER A 123 -16.10 -1.15 -1.24
CA SER A 123 -15.85 -1.58 0.14
C SER A 123 -14.54 -1.03 0.69
N MET A 124 -13.48 -1.05 -0.12
CA MET A 124 -12.17 -0.49 0.23
C MET A 124 -12.26 1.01 0.50
N LEU A 125 -12.93 1.77 -0.36
CA LEU A 125 -13.11 3.23 -0.17
C LEU A 125 -13.93 3.54 1.07
N ILE A 126 -15.01 2.80 1.33
CA ILE A 126 -15.81 2.94 2.55
C ILE A 126 -14.94 2.69 3.78
N GLY A 127 -14.13 1.62 3.78
CA GLY A 127 -13.19 1.33 4.88
C GLY A 127 -12.17 2.45 5.12
N MET A 128 -11.59 3.00 4.05
CA MET A 128 -10.66 4.14 4.16
C MET A 128 -11.33 5.39 4.74
N ILE A 129 -12.55 5.71 4.30
CA ILE A 129 -13.32 6.86 4.80
C ILE A 129 -13.69 6.63 6.28
N ALA A 130 -14.13 5.45 6.65
CA ALA A 130 -14.48 5.11 8.03
C ALA A 130 -13.29 5.29 8.98
N VAL A 131 -12.10 4.77 8.62
CA VAL A 131 -10.88 4.95 9.42
C VAL A 131 -10.47 6.42 9.49
N LYS A 132 -10.58 7.17 8.38
CA LYS A 132 -10.31 8.61 8.38
C LYS A 132 -11.22 9.35 9.36
N TRP A 133 -12.51 9.03 9.39
CA TRP A 133 -13.48 9.63 10.31
C TRP A 133 -13.22 9.26 11.77
N MET A 134 -12.83 8.02 12.05
CA MET A 134 -12.45 7.58 13.40
C MET A 134 -11.19 8.30 13.91
N ARG A 135 -10.22 8.55 13.03
CA ARG A 135 -8.98 9.27 13.37
C ARG A 135 -9.15 10.80 13.39
N ALA A 136 -10.17 11.34 12.74
CA ALA A 136 -10.46 12.78 12.74
C ALA A 136 -11.11 13.28 14.05
N ARG A 137 -11.38 12.38 15.02
CA ARG A 137 -11.72 12.81 16.38
C ARG A 137 -10.47 13.45 16.99
N PRO A 138 -10.59 14.69 17.53
CA PRO A 138 -9.42 15.43 18.02
C PRO A 138 -8.70 14.60 19.07
N GLU A 139 -7.41 14.36 18.86
CA GLU A 139 -6.52 14.00 19.96
C GLU A 139 -6.65 15.09 21.01
N VAL A 140 -7.09 14.70 22.20
CA VAL A 140 -7.01 15.56 23.37
C VAL A 140 -5.56 15.97 23.49
N SER A 141 -5.27 17.22 23.14
CA SER A 141 -3.96 17.85 23.30
C SER A 141 -3.55 17.64 24.76
N ILE A 142 -2.64 16.69 25.00
CA ILE A 142 -1.96 16.62 26.28
C ILE A 142 -1.13 17.89 26.34
N ALA A 143 -1.68 18.88 27.04
CA ALA A 143 -0.98 20.12 27.32
C ALA A 143 0.38 19.76 27.93
N THR A 144 1.43 20.02 27.20
CA THR A 144 2.79 20.05 27.74
C THR A 144 2.82 21.13 28.81
N THR A 145 2.78 20.71 30.06
CA THR A 145 3.02 21.59 31.20
C THR A 145 4.39 22.24 31.01
N PRO A 146 4.50 23.57 30.95
CA PRO A 146 5.78 24.23 30.88
C PRO A 146 6.52 23.93 32.18
N ALA A 147 7.69 23.27 32.05
CA ALA A 147 8.60 23.05 33.16
C ALA A 147 8.91 24.40 33.85
N GLY A 148 8.54 24.47 35.11
CA GLY A 148 8.69 25.65 35.94
C GLY A 148 10.13 26.17 35.93
N LYS A 149 10.25 27.44 35.69
CA LYS A 149 11.37 28.28 36.03
C LYS A 149 11.57 28.21 37.52
N SER A 150 12.59 27.52 37.99
CA SER A 150 13.10 27.67 39.37
C SER A 150 14.23 28.67 39.34
N ALA A 151 14.07 29.68 40.19
CA ALA A 151 15.00 30.74 40.47
C ALA A 151 16.37 30.22 41.02
#